data_39d790539b3138ffe506b257d8aaed44
#
_entry.id   39d790539b3138ffe506b257d8aaed44
#
_cell.length_a   1.000
_cell.length_b   1.000
_cell.length_c   1.000
_cell.angle_alpha   90.00
_cell.angle_beta   90.00
_cell.angle_gamma   90.00
#
_symmetry.space_group_name_H-M   'P 1'
#
loop_
_entity.id
_entity.type
_entity.pdbx_description
1 polymer ?
#
loop_
_entity_poly.entity_id
_entity_poly.type
_entity_poly.pdbx_seq_one_letter_code
_entity_poly.pdbx_strand_id
1 'polypeptide(L)'
;MFEVKNNIFEMEIMMSVRIIIDSASDLTKEQADKLGLDFLPLKTIFGTEEYLDGITLSHQQFYEKLIESDCMPTTSQIPPHDFEQLYADVKEKKDTAVVITLSSRLSGTFQSANIALDGYEDCITIVDS
;
A
#
# COMPACT_ATOMS: atom_id res chain seq x y z
N MET A 1 12.48 -39.10 4.30
CA MET A 1 12.54 -38.14 5.42
C MET A 1 13.17 -36.80 5.06
N PHE A 2 14.26 -36.81 4.29
CA PHE A 2 14.94 -35.59 3.81
C PHE A 2 14.09 -34.78 2.84
N GLU A 3 13.40 -35.43 1.89
CA GLU A 3 12.51 -34.78 0.92
C GLU A 3 11.29 -34.12 1.57
N VAL A 4 10.72 -34.70 2.63
CA VAL A 4 9.56 -34.14 3.36
C VAL A 4 9.96 -32.87 4.10
N LYS A 5 11.16 -32.83 4.69
CA LYS A 5 11.68 -31.63 5.36
C LYS A 5 11.95 -30.50 4.38
N ASN A 6 12.46 -30.79 3.21
CA ASN A 6 12.68 -29.79 2.16
C ASN A 6 11.36 -29.23 1.63
N ASN A 7 10.34 -30.07 1.46
CA ASN A 7 9.03 -29.64 1.00
C ASN A 7 8.33 -28.75 2.03
N ILE A 8 8.45 -29.05 3.32
CA ILE A 8 7.90 -28.21 4.39
C ILE A 8 8.62 -26.86 4.45
N PHE A 9 9.95 -26.86 4.31
CA PHE A 9 10.77 -25.64 4.28
C PHE A 9 10.45 -24.77 3.07
N GLU A 10 10.29 -25.37 1.89
CA GLU A 10 9.87 -24.66 0.67
C GLU A 10 8.45 -24.10 0.80
N MET A 11 7.51 -24.83 1.41
CA MET A 11 6.16 -24.35 1.68
C MET A 11 6.16 -23.17 2.67
N GLU A 12 6.98 -23.19 3.73
CA GLU A 12 7.12 -22.08 4.68
C GLU A 12 7.69 -20.83 4.01
N ILE A 13 8.68 -20.98 3.10
CA ILE A 13 9.22 -19.88 2.31
C ILE A 13 8.18 -19.34 1.32
N MET A 14 7.34 -20.20 0.72
CA MET A 14 6.31 -19.83 -0.26
C MET A 14 5.06 -19.19 0.38
N MET A 15 4.85 -19.36 1.70
CA MET A 15 3.70 -18.84 2.43
C MET A 15 4.14 -17.73 3.38
N SER A 16 4.49 -16.58 2.83
CA SER A 16 4.87 -15.42 3.64
C SER A 16 3.68 -14.52 3.94
N VAL A 17 3.79 -13.78 5.04
CA VAL A 17 2.85 -12.71 5.39
C VAL A 17 3.44 -11.40 4.91
N ARG A 18 2.74 -10.72 4.02
CA ARG A 18 3.10 -9.41 3.51
C ARG A 18 2.37 -8.32 4.28
N ILE A 19 2.98 -7.17 4.39
CA ILE A 19 2.36 -5.99 4.99
C ILE A 19 2.27 -4.92 3.91
N ILE A 20 1.05 -4.45 3.68
CA ILE A 20 0.73 -3.42 2.69
C ILE A 20 0.39 -2.14 3.46
N ILE A 21 1.10 -1.07 3.17
CA ILE A 21 0.90 0.25 3.76
C ILE A 21 0.60 1.29 2.70
N ASP A 22 -0.05 2.37 3.10
CA ASP A 22 -0.20 3.55 2.26
C ASP A 22 0.85 4.63 2.59
N SER A 23 0.92 5.66 1.77
CA SER A 23 1.91 6.74 1.93
C SER A 23 1.64 7.65 3.15
N ALA A 24 0.46 7.57 3.76
CA ALA A 24 0.16 8.29 4.99
C ALA A 24 0.82 7.68 6.24
N SER A 25 1.50 6.56 6.09
CA SER A 25 2.32 5.94 7.15
C SER A 25 3.58 6.75 7.52
N ASP A 26 3.87 7.83 6.80
CA ASP A 26 5.09 8.64 6.91
C ASP A 26 6.38 7.89 6.51
N LEU A 27 6.30 6.65 6.10
CA LEU A 27 7.42 5.94 5.49
C LEU A 27 7.58 6.37 4.04
N THR A 28 8.82 6.49 3.60
CA THR A 28 9.12 6.68 2.19
C THR A 28 9.06 5.33 1.45
N LYS A 29 8.91 5.38 0.13
CA LYS A 29 8.98 4.16 -0.71
C LYS A 29 10.28 3.41 -0.48
N GLU A 30 11.41 4.11 -0.35
CA GLU A 30 12.71 3.52 -0.08
C GLU A 30 12.76 2.81 1.27
N GLN A 31 12.21 3.44 2.32
CA GLN A 31 12.14 2.83 3.66
C GLN A 31 11.24 1.60 3.65
N ALA A 32 10.10 1.66 2.97
CA ALA A 32 9.20 0.52 2.82
C ALA A 32 9.88 -0.64 2.09
N ASP A 33 10.62 -0.37 1.03
CA ASP A 33 11.37 -1.38 0.28
C ASP A 33 12.43 -2.06 1.16
N LYS A 34 13.16 -1.28 1.96
CA LYS A 34 14.17 -1.81 2.90
C LYS A 34 13.56 -2.71 3.98
N LEU A 35 12.34 -2.41 4.40
CA LEU A 35 11.60 -3.20 5.39
C LEU A 35 10.82 -4.36 4.78
N GLY A 36 10.83 -4.49 3.45
CA GLY A 36 10.07 -5.53 2.76
C GLY A 36 8.55 -5.29 2.77
N LEU A 37 8.11 -4.04 2.89
CA LEU A 37 6.71 -3.67 2.87
C LEU A 37 6.25 -3.33 1.46
N ASP A 38 5.00 -3.66 1.15
CA ASP A 38 4.34 -3.17 -0.05
C ASP A 38 3.79 -1.76 0.22
N PHE A 39 4.02 -0.86 -0.71
CA PHE A 39 3.71 0.57 -0.55
C PHE A 39 2.75 1.03 -1.65
N LEU A 40 1.62 1.61 -1.24
CA LEU A 40 0.66 2.22 -2.15
C LEU A 40 0.59 3.73 -1.92
N PRO A 41 0.85 4.56 -2.93
CA PRO A 41 0.83 6.01 -2.77
C PRO A 41 -0.56 6.59 -2.88
N LEU A 42 -0.89 7.54 -2.00
CA LEU A 42 -1.97 8.49 -2.23
C LEU A 42 -1.53 9.48 -3.33
N LYS A 43 -2.46 10.13 -3.98
CA LYS A 43 -2.16 11.25 -4.87
C LYS A 43 -2.18 12.56 -4.10
N THR A 44 -1.22 13.42 -4.38
CA THR A 44 -1.21 14.81 -3.94
C THR A 44 -1.44 15.70 -5.15
N ILE A 45 -2.36 16.64 -5.04
CA ILE A 45 -2.81 17.49 -6.14
C ILE A 45 -2.56 18.94 -5.78
N PHE A 46 -1.76 19.64 -6.60
CA PHE A 46 -1.56 21.09 -6.55
C PHE A 46 -2.19 21.72 -7.81
N GLY A 47 -3.39 22.26 -7.68
CA GLY A 47 -4.11 22.82 -8.83
C GLY A 47 -4.46 21.72 -9.84
N THR A 48 -3.76 21.72 -10.99
CA THR A 48 -3.90 20.73 -12.06
C THR A 48 -2.78 19.67 -12.05
N GLU A 49 -1.76 19.85 -11.22
CA GLU A 49 -0.61 18.96 -11.14
C GLU A 49 -0.88 17.83 -10.15
N GLU A 50 -0.75 16.59 -10.60
CA GLU A 50 -0.91 15.39 -9.79
C GLU A 50 0.42 14.70 -9.54
N TYR A 51 0.65 14.29 -8.30
CA TYR A 51 1.85 13.57 -7.87
C TYR A 51 1.47 12.33 -7.08
N LEU A 52 2.32 11.32 -7.15
CA LEU A 52 2.25 10.15 -6.26
C LEU A 52 3.07 10.45 -5.00
N ASP A 53 2.40 10.53 -3.86
CA ASP A 53 3.03 10.86 -2.59
C ASP A 53 4.13 9.87 -2.22
N GLY A 54 5.32 10.39 -1.95
CA GLY A 54 6.49 9.58 -1.61
C GLY A 54 7.16 8.87 -2.79
N ILE A 55 6.65 9.01 -4.01
CA ILE A 55 7.22 8.42 -5.24
C ILE A 55 7.64 9.52 -6.21
N THR A 56 6.69 10.27 -6.76
CA THR A 56 6.98 11.38 -7.70
C THR A 56 7.07 12.72 -7.00
N LEU A 57 6.72 12.78 -5.71
CA LEU A 57 6.84 13.95 -4.86
C LEU A 57 7.43 13.53 -3.51
N SER A 58 8.67 13.93 -3.23
CA SER A 58 9.29 13.70 -1.92
C SER A 58 8.69 14.61 -0.86
N HIS A 59 8.88 14.29 0.43
CA HIS A 59 8.43 15.13 1.53
C HIS A 59 9.02 16.55 1.44
N GLN A 60 10.29 16.66 1.08
CA GLN A 60 10.94 17.96 0.90
C GLN A 60 10.29 18.76 -0.24
N GLN A 61 10.10 18.13 -1.40
CA GLN A 61 9.45 18.77 -2.56
C GLN A 61 8.01 19.18 -2.24
N PHE A 62 7.29 18.41 -1.43
CA PHE A 62 5.95 18.76 -0.96
C PHE A 62 5.97 20.07 -0.19
N TYR A 63 6.87 20.21 0.78
CA TYR A 63 7.00 21.44 1.58
C TYR A 63 7.44 22.63 0.75
N GLU A 64 8.36 22.44 -0.18
CA GLU A 64 8.78 23.50 -1.12
C GLU A 64 7.60 23.99 -1.96
N LYS A 65 6.82 23.06 -2.53
CA LYS A 65 5.63 23.41 -3.31
C LYS A 65 4.54 24.06 -2.45
N LEU A 66 4.38 23.63 -1.21
CA LEU A 66 3.42 24.22 -0.29
C LEU A 66 3.72 25.69 -0.01
N ILE A 67 4.99 26.06 0.09
CA ILE A 67 5.44 27.44 0.32
C ILE A 67 5.29 28.28 -0.96
N GLU A 68 5.63 27.71 -2.11
CA GLU A 68 5.68 28.42 -3.40
C GLU A 68 4.33 28.52 -4.10
N SER A 69 3.42 27.59 -3.83
CA SER A 69 2.13 27.52 -4.51
C SER A 69 1.08 28.43 -3.88
N ASP A 70 0.32 29.11 -4.72
CA ASP A 70 -0.86 29.88 -4.30
C ASP A 70 -2.09 28.98 -4.04
N CYS A 71 -1.99 27.68 -4.37
CA CYS A 71 -3.06 26.71 -4.21
C CYS A 71 -2.82 25.84 -2.99
N MET A 72 -3.86 25.62 -2.18
CA MET A 72 -3.83 24.58 -1.16
C MET A 72 -3.83 23.20 -1.82
N PRO A 73 -2.91 22.31 -1.42
CA PRO A 73 -2.90 20.96 -1.95
C PRO A 73 -4.10 20.16 -1.43
N THR A 74 -4.58 19.26 -2.26
CA THR A 74 -5.57 18.25 -1.89
C THR A 74 -4.98 16.86 -2.08
N THR A 75 -5.60 15.86 -1.45
CA THR A 75 -5.21 14.46 -1.62
C THR A 75 -6.36 13.68 -2.21
N SER A 76 -6.03 12.65 -2.96
CA SER A 76 -7.01 11.68 -3.49
C SER A 76 -6.72 10.31 -2.90
N GLN A 77 -7.79 9.62 -2.53
CA GLN A 77 -7.70 8.25 -2.02
C GLN A 77 -7.09 7.30 -3.06
N ILE A 78 -6.51 6.21 -2.57
CA ILE A 78 -6.03 5.13 -3.42
C ILE A 78 -7.25 4.42 -4.03
N PRO A 79 -7.32 4.26 -5.37
CA PRO A 79 -8.46 3.61 -6.00
C PRO A 79 -8.48 2.10 -5.73
N PRO A 80 -9.66 1.46 -5.73
CA PRO A 80 -9.79 0.02 -5.52
C PRO A 80 -8.93 -0.83 -6.47
N HIS A 81 -8.78 -0.39 -7.71
CA HIS A 81 -7.98 -1.09 -8.72
C HIS A 81 -6.51 -1.30 -8.29
N ASP A 82 -5.92 -0.31 -7.63
CA ASP A 82 -4.52 -0.41 -7.16
C ASP A 82 -4.38 -1.48 -6.07
N PHE A 83 -5.36 -1.57 -5.18
CA PHE A 83 -5.42 -2.64 -4.18
C PHE A 83 -5.65 -4.00 -4.84
N GLU A 84 -6.56 -4.07 -5.80
CA GLU A 84 -6.89 -5.32 -6.50
C GLU A 84 -5.69 -5.92 -7.21
N GLN A 85 -4.88 -5.11 -7.88
CA GLN A 85 -3.65 -5.57 -8.52
C GLN A 85 -2.69 -6.20 -7.51
N LEU A 86 -2.54 -5.58 -6.34
CA LEU A 86 -1.65 -6.07 -5.29
C LEU A 86 -2.20 -7.34 -4.63
N TYR A 87 -3.52 -7.40 -4.41
CA TYR A 87 -4.18 -8.60 -3.87
C TYR A 87 -4.05 -9.80 -4.81
N ALA A 88 -4.16 -9.56 -6.12
CA ALA A 88 -3.97 -10.59 -7.12
C ALA A 88 -2.53 -11.16 -7.08
N ASP A 89 -1.53 -10.30 -6.91
CA ASP A 89 -0.13 -10.71 -6.75
C ASP A 89 0.07 -11.53 -5.48
N VAL A 90 -0.52 -11.11 -4.37
CA VAL A 90 -0.48 -11.86 -3.10
C VAL A 90 -1.06 -13.25 -3.27
N LYS A 91 -2.23 -13.36 -3.89
CA LYS A 91 -2.92 -14.63 -4.12
C LYS A 91 -2.15 -15.53 -5.07
N GLU A 92 -1.60 -14.99 -6.16
CA GLU A 92 -0.81 -15.75 -7.13
C GLU A 92 0.42 -16.36 -6.49
N LYS A 93 1.10 -15.63 -5.63
CA LYS A 93 2.28 -16.10 -4.89
C LYS A 93 1.95 -16.98 -3.69
N LYS A 94 0.68 -17.24 -3.43
CA LYS A 94 0.18 -18.01 -2.27
C LYS A 94 0.62 -17.42 -0.93
N ASP A 95 0.79 -16.11 -0.90
CA ASP A 95 1.05 -15.36 0.31
C ASP A 95 -0.27 -14.98 1.01
N THR A 96 -0.14 -14.45 2.21
CA THR A 96 -1.21 -13.70 2.88
C THR A 96 -0.73 -12.29 3.11
N ALA A 97 -1.64 -11.35 3.29
CA ALA A 97 -1.27 -9.97 3.55
C ALA A 97 -2.16 -9.30 4.59
N VAL A 98 -1.56 -8.40 5.35
CA VAL A 98 -2.25 -7.46 6.23
C VAL A 98 -2.12 -6.07 5.60
N VAL A 99 -3.25 -5.44 5.33
CA VAL A 99 -3.34 -4.09 4.78
C VAL A 99 -3.61 -3.12 5.91
N ILE A 100 -2.75 -2.14 6.08
CA ILE A 100 -2.91 -1.09 7.10
C ILE A 100 -3.09 0.23 6.36
N THR A 101 -4.31 0.79 6.41
CA THR A 101 -4.64 2.06 5.78
C THR A 101 -4.71 3.19 6.80
N LEU A 102 -4.57 4.43 6.33
CA LEU A 102 -4.93 5.55 7.19
C LEU A 102 -6.42 5.47 7.57
N SER A 103 -6.78 6.16 8.66
CA SER A 103 -8.11 6.09 9.24
C SER A 103 -9.22 6.34 8.21
N SER A 104 -10.25 5.51 8.26
CA SER A 104 -11.48 5.66 7.46
C SER A 104 -12.21 6.98 7.74
N ARG A 105 -11.93 7.60 8.88
CA ARG A 105 -12.46 8.93 9.23
C ARG A 105 -11.79 10.06 8.45
N LEU A 106 -10.59 9.81 7.89
CA LEU A 106 -9.80 10.82 7.18
C LEU A 106 -9.81 10.63 5.66
N SER A 107 -10.05 9.41 5.19
CA SER A 107 -9.92 9.08 3.77
C SER A 107 -10.80 7.89 3.38
N GLY A 108 -11.21 7.86 2.12
CA GLY A 108 -11.89 6.69 1.52
C GLY A 108 -10.96 5.53 1.16
N THR A 109 -9.67 5.61 1.47
CA THR A 109 -8.70 4.57 1.15
C THR A 109 -9.05 3.23 1.81
N PHE A 110 -9.45 3.24 3.07
CA PHE A 110 -9.93 2.02 3.76
C PHE A 110 -11.10 1.38 3.01
N GLN A 111 -12.07 2.17 2.57
CA GLN A 111 -13.21 1.68 1.79
C GLN A 111 -12.77 1.12 0.44
N SER A 112 -11.84 1.77 -0.25
CA SER A 112 -11.25 1.28 -1.50
C SER A 112 -10.61 -0.10 -1.31
N ALA A 113 -9.85 -0.28 -0.21
CA ALA A 113 -9.23 -1.55 0.14
C ALA A 113 -10.28 -2.65 0.36
N ASN A 114 -11.40 -2.32 1.01
CA ASN A 114 -12.52 -3.26 1.21
C ASN A 114 -13.28 -3.58 -0.07
N ILE A 115 -13.48 -2.62 -0.96
CA ILE A 115 -14.12 -2.84 -2.26
C ILE A 115 -13.30 -3.85 -3.08
N ALA A 116 -11.98 -3.75 -3.05
CA ALA A 116 -11.08 -4.65 -3.76
C ALA A 116 -11.01 -6.06 -3.13
N LEU A 117 -11.56 -6.25 -1.93
CA LEU A 117 -11.42 -7.49 -1.16
C LEU A 117 -12.19 -8.67 -1.76
N ASP A 118 -13.20 -8.42 -2.57
CA ASP A 118 -14.05 -9.47 -3.16
C ASP A 118 -13.22 -10.52 -3.93
N GLY A 119 -13.31 -11.76 -3.49
CA GLY A 119 -12.51 -12.88 -4.02
C GLY A 119 -11.14 -13.06 -3.36
N TYR A 120 -10.76 -12.22 -2.39
CA TYR A 120 -9.45 -12.27 -1.70
C TYR A 120 -9.57 -12.38 -0.17
N GLU A 121 -10.75 -12.64 0.35
CA GLU A 121 -11.05 -12.67 1.78
C GLU A 121 -10.25 -13.73 2.55
N ASP A 122 -9.84 -14.78 1.85
CA ASP A 122 -9.07 -15.88 2.41
C ASP A 122 -7.58 -15.55 2.62
N CYS A 123 -7.05 -14.55 1.92
CA CYS A 123 -5.63 -14.20 1.98
C CYS A 123 -5.35 -12.75 2.41
N ILE A 124 -6.36 -11.89 2.48
CA ILE A 124 -6.20 -10.46 2.80
C ILE A 124 -6.96 -10.12 4.08
N THR A 125 -6.29 -9.43 5.01
CA THR A 125 -6.89 -8.83 6.20
C THR A 125 -6.63 -7.34 6.18
N ILE A 126 -7.65 -6.52 6.40
CA ILE A 126 -7.56 -5.07 6.34
C ILE A 126 -7.74 -4.49 7.74
N VAL A 127 -6.85 -3.57 8.11
CA VAL A 127 -6.87 -2.86 9.39
C VAL A 127 -7.08 -1.37 9.14
N ASP A 128 -8.10 -0.80 9.78
CA ASP A 128 -8.38 0.62 9.84
C ASP A 128 -7.57 1.23 10.99
N SER A 129 -6.64 2.08 10.68
CA SER A 129 -5.79 2.65 11.74
C SER A 129 -6.38 3.88 12.48
#